data_668da55a66a2ce26d91b522b55ab359c
#
_entry.id   668da55a66a2ce26d91b522b55ab359c
#
_cell.length_a   1.000
_cell.length_b   1.000
_cell.length_c   1.000
_cell.angle_alpha   90.00
_cell.angle_beta   90.00
_cell.angle_gamma   90.00
#
_symmetry.space_group_name_H-M   'P 1'
#
loop_
_entity.id
_entity.type
_entity.pdbx_description
1 polymer ?
#
loop_
_entity_poly.entity_id
_entity_poly.type
_entity_poly.pdbx_seq_one_letter_code
_entity_poly.pdbx_strand_id
1 'polypeptide(L)'
;VGYGAAWLLDGMDADSRLVSVELEADLQRIARATFDDDPRVEWVLGDGSEWLREAVARPERFDVVFADTWPGKYHDRDLAMELVKPHGWFVLDDLYPQPGWPDGHQANVDRLIADMQSIDGWRTEFLPWGSGLMLCVRD
;
A
#
# COMPACT_ATOMS: atom_id res chain seq x y z
N VAL A 1 10.26 6.76 7.66
CA VAL A 1 9.48 5.72 8.36
C VAL A 1 8.27 6.36 9.01
N GLY A 2 7.08 5.72 8.88
CA GLY A 2 5.84 6.21 9.45
C GLY A 2 5.20 7.44 8.76
N TYR A 3 5.84 8.03 7.76
CA TYR A 3 5.36 9.24 7.09
C TYR A 3 4.03 9.00 6.35
N GLY A 4 3.92 7.92 5.59
CA GLY A 4 2.66 7.54 4.93
C GLY A 4 1.55 7.27 5.94
N ALA A 5 1.85 6.54 7.02
CA ALA A 5 0.88 6.30 8.10
C ALA A 5 0.40 7.60 8.75
N ALA A 6 1.29 8.59 8.95
CA ALA A 6 0.92 9.90 9.50
C ALA A 6 -0.13 10.62 8.66
N TRP A 7 0.07 10.68 7.34
CA TRP A 7 -0.86 11.33 6.44
C TRP A 7 -2.19 10.58 6.30
N LEU A 8 -2.15 9.25 6.32
CA LEU A 8 -3.38 8.46 6.34
C LEU A 8 -4.17 8.73 7.62
N LEU A 9 -3.53 8.72 8.78
CA LEU A 9 -4.17 8.99 10.07
C LEU A 9 -4.75 10.40 10.18
N ASP A 10 -4.08 11.40 9.61
CA ASP A 10 -4.56 12.78 9.58
C ASP A 10 -5.88 12.91 8.80
N GLY A 11 -6.04 12.15 7.73
CA GLY A 11 -7.25 12.14 6.90
C GLY A 11 -8.35 11.18 7.37
N MET A 12 -8.11 10.35 8.39
CA MET A 12 -9.04 9.32 8.84
C MET A 12 -9.97 9.81 9.94
N ASP A 13 -11.24 9.38 9.87
CA ASP A 13 -12.21 9.58 10.95
C ASP A 13 -11.85 8.78 12.21
N ALA A 14 -12.48 9.15 13.34
CA ALA A 14 -12.23 8.53 14.64
C ALA A 14 -12.60 7.02 14.67
N ASP A 15 -13.57 6.61 13.87
CA ASP A 15 -14.04 5.22 13.79
C ASP A 15 -13.32 4.40 12.71
N SER A 16 -12.36 4.99 12.01
CA SER A 16 -11.56 4.32 10.99
C SER A 16 -10.46 3.46 11.63
N ARG A 17 -9.93 2.51 10.86
CA ARG A 17 -8.83 1.63 11.28
C ARG A 17 -7.75 1.59 10.21
N LEU A 18 -6.51 1.68 10.63
CA LEU A 18 -5.32 1.51 9.82
C LEU A 18 -4.59 0.22 10.25
N VAL A 19 -4.30 -0.66 9.31
CA VAL A 19 -3.36 -1.77 9.52
C VAL A 19 -2.05 -1.42 8.83
N SER A 20 -0.97 -1.33 9.60
CA SER A 20 0.38 -1.03 9.09
C SER A 20 1.27 -2.26 9.25
N VAL A 21 1.70 -2.83 8.13
CA VAL A 21 2.56 -4.02 8.08
C VAL A 21 3.99 -3.58 7.81
N GLU A 22 4.94 -3.99 8.65
CA GLU A 22 6.36 -3.65 8.53
C GLU A 22 7.22 -4.88 8.84
N LEU A 23 8.17 -5.17 7.97
CA LEU A 23 9.11 -6.29 8.13
C LEU A 23 10.19 -6.00 9.18
N GLU A 24 10.66 -4.75 9.22
CA GLU A 24 11.80 -4.33 10.02
C GLU A 24 11.37 -3.82 11.40
N ALA A 25 11.68 -4.58 12.46
CA ALA A 25 11.28 -4.24 13.82
C ALA A 25 11.76 -2.85 14.28
N ASP A 26 12.95 -2.43 13.87
CA ASP A 26 13.49 -1.11 14.22
C ASP A 26 12.74 0.02 13.52
N LEU A 27 12.32 -0.17 12.28
CA LEU A 27 11.52 0.80 11.54
C LEU A 27 10.12 0.91 12.14
N GLN A 28 9.49 -0.23 12.45
CA GLN A 28 8.20 -0.21 13.13
C GLN A 28 8.27 0.47 14.50
N ARG A 29 9.33 0.22 15.27
CA ARG A 29 9.53 0.86 16.59
C ARG A 29 9.61 2.39 16.48
N ILE A 30 10.25 2.92 15.43
CA ILE A 30 10.30 4.37 15.18
C ILE A 30 8.91 4.92 14.87
N ALA A 31 8.16 4.27 14.00
CA ALA A 31 6.80 4.69 13.66
C ALA A 31 5.87 4.64 14.89
N ARG A 32 5.92 3.54 15.65
CA ARG A 32 5.15 3.38 16.89
C ARG A 32 5.45 4.45 17.92
N ALA A 33 6.70 4.83 18.10
CA ALA A 33 7.06 5.90 19.05
C ALA A 33 6.38 7.24 18.76
N THR A 34 5.88 7.43 17.54
CA THR A 34 5.16 8.64 17.13
C THR A 34 3.63 8.47 17.25
N PHE A 35 3.09 7.26 17.03
CA PHE A 35 1.65 7.02 16.88
C PHE A 35 1.11 5.88 17.76
N ASP A 36 1.87 5.35 18.71
CA ASP A 36 1.48 4.16 19.49
C ASP A 36 0.22 4.40 20.36
N ASP A 37 -0.05 5.65 20.70
CA ASP A 37 -1.24 6.05 21.44
C ASP A 37 -2.50 6.23 20.56
N ASP A 38 -2.36 6.10 19.23
CA ASP A 38 -3.52 6.22 18.33
C ASP A 38 -4.27 4.88 18.26
N PRO A 39 -5.50 4.79 18.81
CA PRO A 39 -6.26 3.55 18.88
C PRO A 39 -6.72 3.04 17.51
N ARG A 40 -6.60 3.85 16.46
CA ARG A 40 -6.98 3.47 15.09
C ARG A 40 -5.93 2.60 14.41
N VAL A 41 -4.69 2.52 14.93
CA VAL A 41 -3.58 1.81 14.28
C VAL A 41 -3.39 0.42 14.86
N GLU A 42 -3.44 -0.57 13.97
CA GLU A 42 -2.93 -1.92 14.24
C GLU A 42 -1.54 -2.08 13.61
N TRP A 43 -0.55 -2.33 14.44
CA TRP A 43 0.83 -2.55 14.02
C TRP A 43 1.11 -4.04 13.86
N VAL A 44 1.41 -4.47 12.64
CA VAL A 44 1.80 -5.85 12.32
C VAL A 44 3.30 -5.87 12.00
N LEU A 45 4.07 -6.62 12.78
CA LEU A 45 5.47 -6.91 12.48
C LEU A 45 5.54 -8.25 11.75
N GLY A 46 5.97 -8.23 10.49
CA GLY A 46 6.06 -9.43 9.69
C GLY A 46 6.23 -9.17 8.20
N ASP A 47 6.37 -10.26 7.45
CA ASP A 47 6.46 -10.22 6.00
C ASP A 47 5.10 -9.85 5.39
N GLY A 48 5.10 -8.86 4.48
CA GLY A 48 3.88 -8.36 3.84
C GLY A 48 3.21 -9.42 2.96
N SER A 49 3.97 -10.29 2.30
CA SER A 49 3.42 -11.38 1.49
C SER A 49 2.72 -12.45 2.35
N GLU A 50 3.30 -12.78 3.49
CA GLU A 50 2.68 -13.70 4.45
C GLU A 50 1.38 -13.11 4.99
N TRP A 51 1.44 -11.85 5.42
CA TRP A 51 0.26 -11.13 5.90
C TRP A 51 -0.86 -11.06 4.85
N LEU A 52 -0.55 -10.75 3.59
CA LEU A 52 -1.53 -10.69 2.51
C LEU A 52 -2.25 -12.04 2.32
N ARG A 53 -1.51 -13.16 2.32
CA ARG A 53 -2.10 -14.51 2.19
C ARG A 53 -3.05 -14.85 3.33
N GLU A 54 -2.71 -14.42 4.54
CA GLU A 54 -3.59 -14.60 5.71
C GLU A 54 -4.81 -13.67 5.66
N ALA A 55 -4.59 -12.40 5.25
CA ALA A 55 -5.65 -11.40 5.23
C ALA A 55 -6.75 -11.73 4.22
N VAL A 56 -6.42 -12.21 3.02
CA VAL A 56 -7.44 -12.59 2.02
C VAL A 56 -8.32 -13.76 2.46
N ALA A 57 -7.83 -14.61 3.36
CA ALA A 57 -8.62 -15.70 3.94
C ALA A 57 -9.67 -15.21 4.96
N ARG A 58 -9.57 -13.96 5.41
CA ARG A 58 -10.53 -13.31 6.31
C ARG A 58 -11.63 -12.59 5.51
N PRO A 59 -12.82 -12.37 6.08
CA PRO A 59 -13.90 -11.65 5.40
C PRO A 59 -13.66 -10.13 5.30
N GLU A 60 -12.68 -9.62 6.02
CA GLU A 60 -12.39 -8.19 6.11
C GLU A 60 -11.85 -7.64 4.77
N ARG A 61 -12.33 -6.48 4.40
CA ARG A 61 -11.87 -5.74 3.21
C ARG A 61 -11.72 -4.26 3.57
N PHE A 62 -10.86 -3.56 2.83
CA PHE A 62 -10.44 -2.18 3.11
C PHE A 62 -11.03 -1.21 2.09
N ASP A 63 -11.32 -0.01 2.52
CA ASP A 63 -11.72 1.09 1.65
C ASP A 63 -10.53 1.61 0.84
N VAL A 64 -9.33 1.55 1.44
CA VAL A 64 -8.07 1.94 0.82
C VAL A 64 -6.99 0.90 1.13
N VAL A 65 -6.23 0.50 0.11
CA VAL A 65 -4.98 -0.24 0.24
C VAL A 65 -3.86 0.60 -0.38
N PHE A 66 -2.87 0.95 0.42
CA PHE A 66 -1.70 1.73 0.01
C PHE A 66 -0.49 0.81 -0.12
N ALA A 67 0.02 0.64 -1.32
CA ALA A 67 1.13 -0.26 -1.65
C ALA A 67 2.40 0.54 -1.97
N ASP A 68 3.29 0.64 -0.97
CA ASP A 68 4.54 1.39 -1.00
C ASP A 68 5.79 0.50 -0.79
N THR A 69 5.64 -0.80 -0.93
CA THR A 69 6.71 -1.79 -0.78
C THR A 69 6.58 -2.92 -1.80
N TRP A 70 7.53 -3.86 -1.81
CA TRP A 70 7.54 -4.97 -2.77
C TRP A 70 6.32 -5.89 -2.66
N PRO A 71 5.95 -6.39 -1.46
CA PRO A 71 4.70 -7.10 -1.27
C PRO A 71 3.49 -6.20 -1.53
N GLY A 72 2.53 -6.71 -2.27
CA GLY A 72 1.33 -5.97 -2.66
C GLY A 72 1.51 -5.04 -3.86
N LYS A 73 2.76 -4.78 -4.29
CA LYS A 73 3.07 -3.94 -5.45
C LYS A 73 3.66 -4.75 -6.61
N TYR A 74 4.76 -5.46 -6.37
CA TYR A 74 5.43 -6.31 -7.37
C TYR A 74 5.21 -7.79 -7.11
N HIS A 75 5.04 -8.20 -5.87
CA HIS A 75 4.72 -9.55 -5.44
C HIS A 75 3.35 -9.58 -4.77
N ASP A 76 2.58 -10.63 -4.98
CA ASP A 76 1.26 -10.81 -4.35
C ASP A 76 0.31 -9.61 -4.54
N ARG A 77 0.46 -8.84 -5.63
CA ARG A 77 -0.38 -7.70 -5.97
C ARG A 77 -1.86 -8.06 -6.04
N ASP A 78 -2.15 -9.19 -6.64
CA ASP A 78 -3.54 -9.67 -6.79
C ASP A 78 -4.21 -9.90 -5.43
N LEU A 79 -3.45 -10.35 -4.42
CA LEU A 79 -3.93 -10.49 -3.06
C LEU A 79 -4.22 -9.12 -2.42
N ALA A 80 -3.32 -8.15 -2.61
CA ALA A 80 -3.54 -6.80 -2.11
C ALA A 80 -4.78 -6.14 -2.76
N MET A 81 -4.96 -6.34 -4.06
CA MET A 81 -6.13 -5.85 -4.80
C MET A 81 -7.43 -6.55 -4.37
N GLU A 82 -7.38 -7.85 -4.06
CA GLU A 82 -8.54 -8.60 -3.54
C GLU A 82 -9.05 -8.03 -2.21
N LEU A 83 -8.16 -7.48 -1.39
CA LEU A 83 -8.51 -6.85 -0.11
C LEU A 83 -9.25 -5.51 -0.26
N VAL A 84 -9.28 -4.91 -1.43
CA VAL A 84 -9.99 -3.65 -1.67
C VAL A 84 -11.49 -3.91 -1.84
N LYS A 85 -12.34 -3.16 -1.15
CA LYS A 85 -13.81 -3.21 -1.33
C LYS A 85 -14.22 -2.76 -2.75
N PRO A 86 -15.40 -3.16 -3.25
CA PRO A 86 -16.01 -2.48 -4.40
C PRO A 86 -16.05 -0.96 -4.18
N HIS A 87 -15.68 -0.19 -5.19
CA HIS A 87 -15.52 1.27 -5.15
C HIS A 87 -14.44 1.79 -4.19
N GLY A 88 -13.64 0.89 -3.61
CA GLY A 88 -12.47 1.24 -2.82
C GLY A 88 -11.25 1.56 -3.70
N TRP A 89 -10.18 1.98 -3.05
CA TRP A 89 -8.98 2.49 -3.69
C TRP A 89 -7.78 1.57 -3.47
N PHE A 90 -7.04 1.32 -4.54
CA PHE A 90 -5.70 0.76 -4.50
C PHE A 90 -4.73 1.83 -4.96
N VAL A 91 -3.80 2.21 -4.09
CA VAL A 91 -2.85 3.31 -4.32
C VAL A 91 -1.44 2.75 -4.41
N LEU A 92 -0.76 3.05 -5.51
CA LEU A 92 0.64 2.68 -5.75
C LEU A 92 1.51 3.93 -5.68
N ASP A 93 2.57 3.89 -4.88
CA ASP A 93 3.54 4.98 -4.75
C ASP A 93 4.89 4.62 -5.38
N ASP A 94 5.81 5.59 -5.47
CA ASP A 94 7.16 5.44 -6.02
C ASP A 94 7.17 4.86 -7.44
N LEU A 95 6.52 5.56 -8.38
CA LEU A 95 6.47 5.17 -9.79
C LEU A 95 7.40 6.02 -10.68
N TYR A 96 8.09 7.02 -10.11
CA TYR A 96 9.19 7.72 -10.74
C TYR A 96 10.55 7.24 -10.23
N PRO A 97 11.61 7.30 -11.03
CA PRO A 97 12.94 6.89 -10.60
C PRO A 97 13.36 7.56 -9.29
N GLN A 98 13.77 6.73 -8.32
CA GLN A 98 14.24 7.19 -7.02
C GLN A 98 15.75 6.95 -6.86
N PRO A 99 16.48 7.84 -6.16
CA PRO A 99 17.86 7.58 -5.78
C PRO A 99 17.96 6.29 -4.96
N GLY A 100 18.91 5.44 -5.32
CA GLY A 100 19.14 4.18 -4.60
C GLY A 100 18.36 2.97 -5.10
N TRP A 101 17.54 3.12 -6.13
CA TRP A 101 16.93 1.94 -6.75
C TRP A 101 18.00 1.01 -7.36
N PRO A 102 17.80 -0.30 -7.30
CA PRO A 102 18.65 -1.27 -7.98
C PRO A 102 18.66 -1.03 -9.51
N ASP A 103 19.77 -1.40 -10.14
CA ASP A 103 19.87 -1.37 -11.61
C ASP A 103 18.73 -2.18 -12.25
N GLY A 104 18.08 -1.59 -13.24
CA GLY A 104 16.97 -2.23 -13.96
C GLY A 104 15.60 -2.18 -13.26
N HIS A 105 15.50 -1.59 -12.06
CA HIS A 105 14.22 -1.48 -11.34
C HIS A 105 13.15 -0.72 -12.14
N GLN A 106 13.55 0.30 -12.91
CA GLN A 106 12.62 1.05 -13.76
C GLN A 106 11.80 0.16 -14.69
N ALA A 107 12.39 -0.90 -15.23
CA ALA A 107 11.66 -1.83 -16.09
C ALA A 107 10.54 -2.60 -15.36
N ASN A 108 10.68 -2.80 -14.05
CA ASN A 108 9.60 -3.39 -13.23
C ASN A 108 8.47 -2.38 -13.03
N VAL A 109 8.81 -1.11 -12.80
CA VAL A 109 7.84 -0.03 -12.65
C VAL A 109 7.08 0.20 -13.96
N ASP A 110 7.76 0.28 -15.10
CA ASP A 110 7.13 0.47 -16.41
C ASP A 110 6.15 -0.66 -16.72
N ARG A 111 6.52 -1.91 -16.39
CA ARG A 111 5.64 -3.07 -16.54
C ARG A 111 4.43 -2.97 -15.59
N LEU A 112 4.66 -2.61 -14.34
CA LEU A 112 3.58 -2.43 -13.37
C LEU A 112 2.56 -1.39 -13.85
N ILE A 113 3.02 -0.24 -14.34
CA ILE A 113 2.16 0.82 -14.88
C ILE A 113 1.33 0.28 -16.05
N ALA A 114 1.98 -0.39 -17.02
CA ALA A 114 1.31 -0.94 -18.20
C ALA A 114 0.26 -1.99 -17.81
N ASP A 115 0.58 -2.90 -16.89
CA ASP A 115 -0.33 -3.91 -16.39
C ASP A 115 -1.56 -3.27 -15.73
N MET A 116 -1.33 -2.27 -14.86
CA MET A 116 -2.41 -1.61 -14.13
C MET A 116 -3.31 -0.76 -15.04
N GLN A 117 -2.77 -0.17 -16.10
CA GLN A 117 -3.56 0.60 -17.08
C GLN A 117 -4.46 -0.27 -17.95
N SER A 118 -4.20 -1.57 -18.01
CA SER A 118 -4.97 -2.54 -18.82
C SER A 118 -5.78 -3.55 -18.01
N ILE A 119 -5.83 -3.38 -16.68
CA ILE A 119 -6.47 -4.35 -15.81
C ILE A 119 -8.01 -4.20 -15.83
N ASP A 120 -8.72 -5.30 -16.03
CA ASP A 120 -10.18 -5.32 -16.04
C ASP A 120 -10.76 -5.14 -14.61
N GLY A 121 -11.91 -4.45 -14.53
CA GLY A 121 -12.61 -4.22 -13.26
C GLY A 121 -12.01 -3.11 -12.39
N TRP A 122 -11.11 -2.30 -12.98
CA TRP A 122 -10.49 -1.17 -12.30
C TRP A 122 -10.40 0.05 -13.21
N ARG A 123 -10.62 1.22 -12.65
CA ARG A 123 -10.32 2.50 -13.30
C ARG A 123 -9.03 3.04 -12.70
N THR A 124 -8.05 3.29 -13.55
CA THR A 124 -6.69 3.67 -13.13
C THR A 124 -6.30 5.01 -13.70
N GLU A 125 -5.66 5.83 -12.89
CA GLU A 125 -5.11 7.13 -13.28
C GLU A 125 -3.71 7.31 -12.73
N PHE A 126 -2.76 7.63 -13.60
CA PHE A 126 -1.39 7.96 -13.21
C PHE A 126 -1.28 9.46 -12.90
N LEU A 127 -0.86 9.79 -11.69
CA LEU A 127 -0.67 11.15 -11.22
C LEU A 127 0.83 11.48 -11.16
N PRO A 128 1.30 12.47 -11.93
CA PRO A 128 2.70 12.87 -11.93
C PRO A 128 3.04 13.76 -10.72
N TRP A 129 2.65 13.33 -9.51
CA TRP A 129 2.87 14.04 -8.27
C TRP A 129 3.92 13.35 -7.42
N GLY A 130 4.78 14.14 -6.77
CA GLY A 130 5.78 13.62 -5.83
C GLY A 130 6.68 12.55 -6.46
N SER A 131 6.66 11.37 -5.89
CA SER A 131 7.38 10.16 -6.33
C SER A 131 6.72 9.43 -7.52
N GLY A 132 5.60 9.93 -8.04
CA GLY A 132 4.75 9.25 -9.02
C GLY A 132 3.74 8.33 -8.33
N LEU A 133 2.46 8.67 -8.46
CA LEU A 133 1.36 7.91 -7.87
C LEU A 133 0.48 7.29 -8.95
N MET A 134 -0.10 6.13 -8.66
CA MET A 134 -1.22 5.62 -9.44
C MET A 134 -2.40 5.36 -8.50
N LEU A 135 -3.54 5.94 -8.86
CA LEU A 135 -4.81 5.70 -8.18
C LEU A 135 -5.63 4.70 -8.98
N CYS A 136 -6.07 3.65 -8.32
CA CYS A 136 -6.90 2.62 -8.94
C CYS A 136 -8.18 2.48 -8.11
N VAL A 137 -9.33 2.60 -8.77
CA VAL A 137 -10.66 2.43 -8.15
C VAL A 137 -11.25 1.13 -8.65
N ARG A 138 -11.66 0.28 -7.73
CA ARG A 138 -12.34 -0.98 -8.05
C ARG A 138 -13.77 -0.71 -8.52
N ASP A 139 -14.20 -1.32 -9.61
CA ASP A 139 -15.56 -1.19 -10.13
C ASP A 139 -16.63 -1.81 -9.22
#